data_ec3f9f534dafffea64b121f4a810a6e4
#
_entry.id   ec3f9f534dafffea64b121f4a810a6e4
#
_cell.length_a   1.000
_cell.length_b   1.000
_cell.length_c   1.000
_cell.angle_alpha   90.00
_cell.angle_beta   90.00
_cell.angle_gamma   90.00
#
_symmetry.space_group_name_H-M   'P 1'
#
loop_
_entity.id
_entity.type
_entity.pdbx_description
1 polymer ?
#
loop_
_entity_poly.entity_id
_entity_poly.type
_entity_poly.pdbx_seq_one_letter_code
_entity_poly.pdbx_strand_id
1 'polypeptide(L)'
;MQKVYLILFIVLILLFSGCASHPVVHPGSLKKGEQVWGYSVAAENIFPVMWFRKGLDQDTELGYRIGLPIYGTGVDLSRVVMRQENTWDAMNFAWSYNPNRNFDVTYYRFKESSGGLLSKLKKKKKSSNSVSWKGARFMLIPEGITPDDKSSMRVGFLKGGKISE
;
A
#
# COMPACT_ATOMS: atom_id res chain seq x y z
N MET A 1 -5.02 36.43 -15.74
CA MET A 1 -5.63 35.10 -15.49
C MET A 1 -4.85 33.96 -16.14
N GLN A 2 -4.46 34.06 -17.40
CA GLN A 2 -3.73 33.00 -18.14
C GLN A 2 -2.42 32.56 -17.47
N LYS A 3 -1.64 33.47 -16.88
CA LYS A 3 -0.40 33.14 -16.13
C LYS A 3 -0.65 32.33 -14.87
N VAL A 4 -1.78 32.56 -14.18
CA VAL A 4 -2.14 31.81 -12.96
C VAL A 4 -2.49 30.36 -13.31
N TYR A 5 -3.23 30.13 -14.38
CA TYR A 5 -3.54 28.77 -14.84
C TYR A 5 -2.28 28.01 -15.29
N LEU A 6 -1.34 28.71 -15.94
CA LEU A 6 -0.06 28.10 -16.34
C LEU A 6 0.76 27.69 -15.10
N ILE A 7 0.85 28.57 -14.10
CA ILE A 7 1.56 28.25 -12.84
C ILE A 7 0.88 27.10 -12.12
N LEU A 8 -0.45 27.10 -12.02
CA LEU A 8 -1.22 26.02 -11.41
C LEU A 8 -1.01 24.70 -12.13
N PHE A 9 -0.96 24.71 -13.46
CA PHE A 9 -0.70 23.54 -14.29
C PHE A 9 0.72 23.01 -14.12
N ILE A 10 1.73 23.91 -14.05
CA ILE A 10 3.13 23.52 -13.77
C ILE A 10 3.27 22.93 -12.36
N VAL A 11 2.66 23.54 -11.34
CA VAL A 11 2.66 23.02 -9.97
C VAL A 11 1.97 21.66 -9.92
N LEU A 12 0.86 21.48 -10.64
CA LEU A 12 0.17 20.21 -10.75
C LEU A 12 1.07 19.14 -11.38
N ILE A 13 1.75 19.44 -12.50
CA ILE A 13 2.70 18.53 -13.15
C ILE A 13 3.85 18.18 -12.20
N LEU A 14 4.41 19.15 -11.46
CA LEU A 14 5.48 18.91 -10.51
C LEU A 14 5.05 18.04 -9.33
N LEU A 15 3.80 18.16 -8.88
CA LEU A 15 3.24 17.28 -7.85
C LEU A 15 3.06 15.83 -8.35
N PHE A 16 2.86 15.63 -9.65
CA PHE A 16 2.72 14.28 -10.23
C PHE A 16 4.05 13.63 -10.61
N SER A 17 5.11 14.41 -10.82
CA SER A 17 6.39 13.87 -11.29
C SER A 17 7.18 13.07 -10.26
N GLY A 18 6.71 12.97 -9.03
CA GLY A 18 7.42 12.28 -7.95
C GLY A 18 6.74 11.01 -7.39
N CYS A 19 5.57 10.64 -7.89
CA CYS A 19 4.79 9.55 -7.30
C CYS A 19 5.26 8.19 -7.82
N ALA A 20 5.92 7.42 -6.96
CA ALA A 20 6.19 6.01 -7.22
C ALA A 20 5.02 5.18 -6.68
N SER A 21 4.51 4.29 -7.52
CA SER A 21 3.45 3.35 -7.11
C SER A 21 3.96 2.35 -6.09
N HIS A 22 3.14 2.00 -5.13
CA HIS A 22 3.45 1.03 -4.08
C HIS A 22 2.29 0.05 -3.85
N PRO A 23 2.56 -1.16 -3.29
CA PRO A 23 1.53 -2.14 -3.01
C PRO A 23 0.53 -1.63 -1.97
N VAL A 24 -0.72 -2.08 -2.12
CA VAL A 24 -1.77 -1.83 -1.15
C VAL A 24 -1.53 -2.70 0.08
N VAL A 25 -1.60 -2.10 1.27
CA VAL A 25 -1.46 -2.81 2.52
C VAL A 25 -2.69 -3.69 2.75
N HIS A 26 -2.47 -4.99 2.90
CA HIS A 26 -3.48 -5.94 3.31
C HIS A 26 -3.16 -6.44 4.73
N PRO A 27 -3.93 -6.04 5.75
CA PRO A 27 -3.60 -6.33 7.16
C PRO A 27 -4.04 -7.72 7.62
N GLY A 28 -4.44 -8.59 6.72
CA GLY A 28 -4.78 -10.00 7.02
C GLY A 28 -3.76 -10.93 6.38
N SER A 29 -3.74 -12.20 6.81
CA SER A 29 -3.15 -13.29 6.03
C SER A 29 -4.27 -14.12 5.45
N LEU A 30 -4.25 -14.31 4.13
CA LEU A 30 -5.21 -15.15 3.45
C LEU A 30 -4.84 -16.61 3.65
N LYS A 31 -5.85 -17.46 3.80
CA LYS A 31 -5.65 -18.92 3.79
C LYS A 31 -5.25 -19.37 2.39
N LYS A 32 -4.60 -20.53 2.30
CA LYS A 32 -4.26 -21.13 1.02
C LYS A 32 -5.48 -21.22 0.10
N GLY A 33 -5.37 -20.63 -1.09
CA GLY A 33 -6.42 -20.61 -2.10
C GLY A 33 -7.49 -19.52 -1.90
N GLU A 34 -7.54 -18.86 -0.75
CA GLU A 34 -8.43 -17.75 -0.51
C GLU A 34 -8.05 -16.56 -1.39
N GLN A 35 -9.06 -15.86 -1.89
CA GLN A 35 -8.89 -14.73 -2.79
C GLN A 35 -9.70 -13.54 -2.27
N VAL A 36 -9.12 -12.37 -2.35
CA VAL A 36 -9.80 -11.10 -2.07
C VAL A 36 -9.45 -10.08 -3.14
N TRP A 37 -10.36 -9.18 -3.38
CA TRP A 37 -10.14 -8.07 -4.28
C TRP A 37 -10.76 -6.80 -3.71
N GLY A 38 -10.34 -5.68 -4.21
CA GLY A 38 -10.86 -4.39 -3.80
C GLY A 38 -10.30 -3.27 -4.65
N TYR A 39 -10.63 -2.07 -4.23
CA TYR A 39 -10.05 -0.86 -4.80
C TYR A 39 -9.52 0.02 -3.66
N SER A 40 -8.54 0.83 -3.99
CA SER A 40 -7.99 1.82 -3.07
C SER A 40 -7.80 3.15 -3.78
N VAL A 41 -8.01 4.21 -3.02
CA VAL A 41 -7.73 5.58 -3.45
C VAL A 41 -6.72 6.13 -2.44
N ALA A 42 -5.62 6.69 -2.94
CA ALA A 42 -4.61 7.33 -2.11
C ALA A 42 -4.36 8.75 -2.63
N ALA A 43 -3.91 9.63 -1.76
CA ALA A 43 -3.56 11.00 -2.15
C ALA A 43 -2.46 11.04 -3.22
N GLU A 44 -1.60 10.03 -3.23
CA GLU A 44 -0.53 9.86 -4.24
C GLU A 44 -1.05 9.31 -5.57
N ASN A 45 -2.18 8.60 -5.54
CA ASN A 45 -2.85 8.04 -6.70
C ASN A 45 -4.22 8.70 -6.82
N ILE A 46 -4.35 9.73 -7.63
CA ILE A 46 -5.62 10.43 -7.88
C ILE A 46 -6.66 9.46 -8.47
N PHE A 47 -6.20 8.44 -9.18
CA PHE A 47 -7.06 7.42 -9.78
C PHE A 47 -7.15 6.18 -8.88
N PRO A 48 -8.33 5.54 -8.82
CA PRO A 48 -8.48 4.30 -8.05
C PRO A 48 -7.58 3.20 -8.61
N VAL A 49 -6.97 2.46 -7.70
CA VAL A 49 -6.19 1.27 -8.00
C VAL A 49 -7.03 0.06 -7.61
N MET A 50 -7.31 -0.81 -8.58
CA MET A 50 -7.89 -2.13 -8.32
C MET A 50 -6.79 -3.08 -7.91
N TRP A 51 -7.06 -3.88 -6.89
CA TRP A 51 -6.11 -4.87 -6.42
C TRP A 51 -6.79 -6.22 -6.18
N PHE A 52 -6.00 -7.25 -6.36
CA PHE A 52 -6.38 -8.64 -6.15
C PHE A 52 -5.29 -9.34 -5.37
N ARG A 53 -5.66 -10.19 -4.41
CA ARG A 53 -4.74 -10.98 -3.61
C ARG A 53 -5.19 -12.42 -3.51
N LYS A 54 -4.21 -13.34 -3.49
CA LYS A 54 -4.42 -14.77 -3.36
C LYS A 54 -3.46 -15.34 -2.32
N GLY A 55 -3.99 -16.08 -1.35
CA GLY A 55 -3.18 -16.87 -0.42
C GLY A 55 -2.53 -18.05 -1.13
N LEU A 56 -1.20 -18.14 -1.08
CA LEU A 56 -0.43 -19.26 -1.62
C LEU A 56 -0.27 -20.37 -0.56
N ASP A 57 -0.02 -19.97 0.66
CA ASP A 57 0.03 -20.83 1.86
C ASP A 57 -0.53 -20.06 3.07
N GLN A 58 -0.25 -20.54 4.30
CA GLN A 58 -0.77 -19.91 5.52
C GLN A 58 -0.15 -18.53 5.84
N ASP A 59 1.04 -18.28 5.30
CA ASP A 59 1.82 -17.09 5.62
C ASP A 59 2.23 -16.27 4.40
N THR A 60 1.94 -16.77 3.19
CA THR A 60 2.37 -16.15 1.94
C THR A 60 1.18 -15.82 1.04
N GLU A 61 1.13 -14.60 0.56
CA GLU A 61 0.12 -14.14 -0.39
C GLU A 61 0.74 -13.40 -1.56
N LEU A 62 0.17 -13.65 -2.75
CA LEU A 62 0.51 -12.95 -3.98
C LEU A 62 -0.51 -11.84 -4.20
N GLY A 63 -0.04 -10.64 -4.44
CA GLY A 63 -0.82 -9.47 -4.79
C GLY A 63 -0.61 -9.07 -6.25
N TYR A 64 -1.68 -8.60 -6.86
CA TYR A 64 -1.66 -7.98 -8.17
C TYR A 64 -2.51 -6.72 -8.14
N ARG A 65 -2.06 -5.65 -8.78
CA ARG A 65 -2.79 -4.39 -8.83
C ARG A 65 -2.75 -3.79 -10.23
N ILE A 66 -3.84 -3.13 -10.59
CA ILE A 66 -3.99 -2.37 -11.82
C ILE A 66 -4.48 -0.98 -11.47
N GLY A 67 -3.69 0.02 -11.83
CA GLY A 67 -4.09 1.42 -11.76
C GLY A 67 -4.59 1.93 -13.11
N LEU A 68 -5.62 2.75 -13.08
CA LEU A 68 -6.21 3.37 -14.26
C LEU A 68 -5.86 4.86 -14.29
N PRO A 69 -5.52 5.43 -15.45
CA PRO A 69 -5.29 4.78 -16.75
C PRO A 69 -3.89 4.17 -16.89
N ILE A 70 -2.91 4.54 -16.05
CA ILE A 70 -1.50 4.11 -16.24
C ILE A 70 -0.76 3.97 -14.89
N TYR A 71 -1.33 4.44 -13.77
CA TYR A 71 -0.65 4.50 -12.49
C TYR A 71 -0.97 3.31 -11.59
N GLY A 72 0.04 2.72 -10.99
CA GLY A 72 -0.14 1.77 -9.91
C GLY A 72 -0.19 0.31 -10.30
N THR A 73 0.14 -0.05 -11.55
CA THR A 73 0.20 -1.47 -11.96
C THR A 73 1.45 -2.14 -11.41
N GLY A 74 1.29 -3.33 -10.85
CA GLY A 74 2.40 -4.09 -10.29
C GLY A 74 1.95 -5.37 -9.62
N VAL A 75 2.96 -6.13 -9.19
CA VAL A 75 2.80 -7.38 -8.45
C VAL A 75 3.54 -7.29 -7.13
N ASP A 76 3.08 -8.01 -6.14
CA ASP A 76 3.77 -8.09 -4.86
C ASP A 76 3.58 -9.46 -4.20
N LEU A 77 4.58 -9.85 -3.44
CA LEU A 77 4.59 -11.03 -2.60
C LEU A 77 4.71 -10.59 -1.15
N SER A 78 3.73 -10.93 -0.34
CA SER A 78 3.76 -10.69 1.11
C SER A 78 3.94 -11.99 1.86
N ARG A 79 4.81 -11.98 2.88
CA ARG A 79 5.03 -13.14 3.74
C ARG A 79 5.05 -12.71 5.20
N VAL A 80 4.28 -13.39 6.02
CA VAL A 80 4.35 -13.28 7.47
C VAL A 80 5.64 -13.95 7.94
N VAL A 81 6.51 -13.20 8.60
CA VAL A 81 7.83 -13.67 9.07
C VAL A 81 7.85 -13.99 10.56
N MET A 82 6.93 -13.39 11.31
CA MET A 82 6.75 -13.65 12.73
C MET A 82 5.28 -13.50 13.10
N ARG A 83 4.79 -14.38 13.98
CA ARG A 83 3.42 -14.33 14.50
C ARG A 83 3.44 -14.51 16.03
N GLN A 84 2.73 -13.63 16.70
CA GLN A 84 2.44 -13.67 18.14
C GLN A 84 0.92 -13.53 18.30
N GLU A 85 0.39 -13.74 19.51
CA GLU A 85 -1.07 -13.78 19.76
C GLU A 85 -1.87 -12.66 19.06
N ASN A 86 -1.46 -11.40 19.24
CA ASN A 86 -2.18 -10.24 18.73
C ASN A 86 -1.32 -9.36 17.80
N THR A 87 -0.14 -9.83 17.43
CA THR A 87 0.77 -9.10 16.55
C THR A 87 1.40 -10.03 15.54
N TRP A 88 1.65 -9.52 14.34
CA TRP A 88 2.44 -10.24 13.36
C TRP A 88 3.27 -9.28 12.54
N ASP A 89 4.40 -9.76 12.13
CA ASP A 89 5.33 -9.04 11.27
C ASP A 89 5.30 -9.67 9.88
N ALA A 90 5.27 -8.84 8.86
CA ALA A 90 5.29 -9.30 7.47
C ALA A 90 6.29 -8.51 6.63
N MET A 91 6.88 -9.20 5.68
CA MET A 91 7.67 -8.57 4.61
C MET A 91 6.89 -8.62 3.30
N ASN A 92 6.92 -7.52 2.58
CA ASN A 92 6.35 -7.40 1.26
C ASN A 92 7.46 -7.05 0.27
N PHE A 93 7.51 -7.78 -0.82
CA PHE A 93 8.40 -7.53 -1.95
C PHE A 93 7.52 -7.17 -3.14
N ALA A 94 7.68 -5.99 -3.68
CA ALA A 94 6.84 -5.50 -4.75
C ALA A 94 7.66 -5.04 -5.94
N TRP A 95 7.10 -5.26 -7.10
CA TRP A 95 7.54 -4.68 -8.35
C TRP A 95 6.40 -3.90 -8.98
N SER A 96 6.66 -2.62 -9.27
CA SER A 96 5.75 -1.74 -9.96
C SER A 96 6.28 -1.45 -11.34
N TYR A 97 5.35 -1.36 -12.30
CA TYR A 97 5.69 -1.14 -13.69
C TYR A 97 5.54 0.33 -14.10
N ASN A 98 4.58 1.02 -13.50
CA ASN A 98 4.27 2.41 -13.82
C ASN A 98 3.86 3.22 -12.57
N PRO A 99 4.08 4.53 -12.52
CA PRO A 99 4.58 5.43 -13.57
C PRO A 99 6.07 5.22 -13.91
N ASN A 100 6.83 4.63 -13.02
CA ASN A 100 8.22 4.23 -13.20
C ASN A 100 8.43 2.80 -12.69
N ARG A 101 9.38 2.10 -13.26
CA ARG A 101 9.77 0.79 -12.74
C ARG A 101 10.40 0.97 -11.37
N ASN A 102 9.90 0.26 -10.37
CA ASN A 102 10.48 0.28 -9.04
C ASN A 102 10.34 -1.06 -8.35
N PHE A 103 11.26 -1.29 -7.42
CA PHE A 103 11.25 -2.42 -6.50
C PHE A 103 11.09 -1.90 -5.08
N ASP A 104 10.13 -2.46 -4.37
CA ASP A 104 9.86 -2.15 -2.98
C ASP A 104 10.16 -3.34 -2.10
N VAL A 105 10.82 -3.10 -0.98
CA VAL A 105 10.84 -4.01 0.17
C VAL A 105 10.23 -3.27 1.34
N THR A 106 9.14 -3.80 1.87
CA THR A 106 8.45 -3.18 3.00
C THR A 106 8.32 -4.17 4.14
N TYR A 107 8.76 -3.76 5.31
CA TYR A 107 8.50 -4.47 6.56
C TYR A 107 7.30 -3.84 7.24
N TYR A 108 6.34 -4.68 7.65
CA TYR A 108 5.14 -4.28 8.39
C TYR A 108 5.09 -4.96 9.75
N ARG A 109 4.68 -4.23 10.76
CA ARG A 109 4.22 -4.75 12.03
C ARG A 109 2.75 -4.44 12.18
N PHE A 110 1.95 -5.48 12.28
CA PHE A 110 0.51 -5.43 12.50
C PHE A 110 0.19 -5.72 13.96
N LYS A 111 -0.86 -5.06 14.46
CA LYS A 111 -1.39 -5.30 15.80
C LYS A 111 -2.91 -5.35 15.73
N GLU A 112 -3.47 -6.47 16.15
CA GLU A 112 -4.91 -6.61 16.36
C GLU A 112 -5.30 -6.09 17.73
N SER A 113 -6.40 -5.37 17.82
CA SER A 113 -6.99 -4.88 19.07
C SER A 113 -8.48 -5.18 19.07
N SER A 114 -8.92 -5.98 20.01
CA SER A 114 -10.33 -6.19 20.29
C SER A 114 -10.81 -5.06 21.21
N GLY A 115 -11.70 -4.21 20.70
CA GLY A 115 -12.23 -3.07 21.45
C GLY A 115 -11.49 -1.75 21.16
N GLY A 116 -11.70 -1.18 19.97
CA GLY A 116 -11.19 0.13 19.62
C GLY A 116 -11.81 1.26 20.45
N LEU A 117 -11.13 2.42 20.49
CA LEU A 117 -11.54 3.62 21.21
C LEU A 117 -13.01 4.03 20.96
N LEU A 118 -13.53 3.73 19.77
CA LEU A 118 -14.94 3.96 19.38
C LEU A 118 -15.92 3.00 20.04
N SER A 119 -15.50 1.83 20.54
CA SER A 119 -16.40 0.92 21.28
C SER A 119 -16.74 1.48 22.66
N LYS A 120 -15.87 2.31 23.23
CA LYS A 120 -16.13 3.03 24.49
C LYS A 120 -17.14 4.14 24.35
N LEU A 121 -17.31 4.71 23.14
CA LEU A 121 -18.26 5.80 22.88
C LEU A 121 -19.64 5.28 22.43
N LYS A 122 -19.72 4.09 21.88
CA LYS A 122 -20.98 3.44 21.51
C LYS A 122 -21.28 2.31 22.49
N LYS A 123 -22.28 2.51 23.33
CA LYS A 123 -22.88 1.49 24.26
C LYS A 123 -23.45 0.23 23.55
N LYS A 124 -23.11 -0.03 22.28
CA LYS A 124 -23.54 -1.21 21.54
C LYS A 124 -22.41 -2.25 21.52
N LYS A 125 -22.74 -3.38 22.10
CA LYS A 125 -21.98 -4.60 22.34
C LYS A 125 -21.64 -5.39 21.07
N LYS A 126 -21.04 -4.76 20.04
CA LYS A 126 -20.46 -5.48 18.90
C LYS A 126 -18.96 -5.27 18.98
N SER A 127 -18.25 -6.36 19.27
CA SER A 127 -16.79 -6.39 19.27
C SER A 127 -16.30 -6.05 17.85
N SER A 128 -15.92 -4.81 17.64
CA SER A 128 -15.29 -4.38 16.41
C SER A 128 -13.80 -4.68 16.54
N ASN A 129 -13.31 -5.62 15.77
CA ASN A 129 -11.89 -5.89 15.69
C ASN A 129 -11.22 -4.82 14.84
N SER A 130 -10.16 -4.22 15.35
CA SER A 130 -9.37 -3.26 14.61
C SER A 130 -7.95 -3.77 14.45
N VAL A 131 -7.41 -3.61 13.25
CA VAL A 131 -6.00 -3.93 12.97
C VAL A 131 -5.28 -2.62 12.65
N SER A 132 -4.23 -2.33 13.39
CA SER A 132 -3.33 -1.21 13.12
C SER A 132 -2.00 -1.73 12.60
N TRP A 133 -1.32 -0.92 11.78
CA TRP A 133 0.01 -1.28 11.30
C TRP A 133 0.95 -0.09 11.29
N LYS A 134 2.23 -0.44 11.38
CA LYS A 134 3.37 0.44 11.12
C LYS A 134 4.28 -0.28 10.14
N GLY A 135 4.98 0.47 9.30
CA GLY A 135 5.90 -0.13 8.34
C GLY A 135 7.06 0.79 8.01
N ALA A 136 8.14 0.17 7.58
CA ALA A 136 9.28 0.82 6.97
C ALA A 136 9.45 0.26 5.56
N ARG A 137 9.61 1.14 4.58
CA ARG A 137 9.74 0.82 3.17
C ARG A 137 11.07 1.29 2.65
N PHE A 138 11.72 0.43 1.89
CA PHE A 138 12.84 0.77 1.04
C PHE A 138 12.41 0.58 -0.41
N MET A 139 12.61 1.60 -1.24
CA MET A 139 12.25 1.58 -2.65
C MET A 139 13.47 1.90 -3.48
N LEU A 140 13.72 1.08 -4.49
CA LEU A 140 14.72 1.29 -5.52
C LEU A 140 14.01 1.63 -6.84
N ILE A 141 14.34 2.75 -7.43
CA ILE A 141 13.87 3.20 -8.73
C ILE A 141 15.06 3.17 -9.68
N PRO A 142 15.22 2.12 -10.51
CA PRO A 142 16.42 1.94 -11.36
C PRO A 142 16.51 2.97 -12.48
N GLU A 143 15.34 3.40 -12.98
CA GLU A 143 15.24 4.36 -14.09
C GLU A 143 14.37 5.53 -13.62
N GLY A 144 14.83 6.74 -13.86
CA GLY A 144 14.02 7.94 -13.65
C GLY A 144 12.91 8.07 -14.69
N ILE A 145 12.14 9.15 -14.59
CA ILE A 145 11.04 9.46 -15.51
C ILE A 145 11.56 9.89 -16.86
N THR A 146 12.76 10.48 -16.89
CA THR A 146 13.44 10.90 -18.13
C THR A 146 14.68 10.05 -18.37
N PRO A 147 15.16 9.91 -19.65
CA PRO A 147 16.34 9.12 -19.97
C PRO A 147 17.61 9.55 -19.28
N ASP A 148 17.69 10.80 -18.82
CA ASP A 148 18.83 11.37 -18.10
C ASP A 148 18.72 11.22 -16.57
N ASP A 149 17.60 10.69 -16.05
CA ASP A 149 17.39 10.52 -14.62
C ASP A 149 18.18 9.32 -14.11
N LYS A 150 18.98 9.59 -13.08
CA LYS A 150 19.76 8.56 -12.39
C LYS A 150 18.84 7.70 -11.50
N SER A 151 19.28 6.48 -11.26
CA SER A 151 18.64 5.61 -10.27
C SER A 151 18.51 6.34 -8.92
N SER A 152 17.41 6.15 -8.25
CA SER A 152 17.14 6.76 -6.96
C SER A 152 16.69 5.73 -5.93
N MET A 153 17.02 6.00 -4.66
CA MET A 153 16.56 5.22 -3.53
C MET A 153 15.67 6.08 -2.64
N ARG A 154 14.61 5.49 -2.11
CA ARG A 154 13.71 6.18 -1.19
C ARG A 154 13.48 5.31 0.04
N VAL A 155 13.37 5.95 1.19
CA VAL A 155 12.97 5.33 2.45
C VAL A 155 11.69 6.00 2.89
N GLY A 156 10.69 5.20 3.27
CA GLY A 156 9.40 5.68 3.72
C GLY A 156 8.96 4.99 4.99
N PHE A 157 8.16 5.69 5.79
CA PHE A 157 7.49 5.14 6.95
C PHE A 157 5.98 5.17 6.73
N LEU A 158 5.33 4.07 7.12
CA LEU A 158 3.90 3.88 6.91
C LEU A 158 3.20 3.64 8.24
N LYS A 159 2.00 4.15 8.35
CA LYS A 159 1.12 3.90 9.49
C LYS A 159 -0.31 3.88 9.01
N GLY A 160 -1.10 2.95 9.51
CA GLY A 160 -2.51 2.88 9.16
C GLY A 160 -3.31 1.99 10.08
N GLY A 161 -4.58 1.82 9.76
CA GLY A 161 -5.49 0.97 10.50
C GLY A 161 -6.68 0.56 9.64
N LYS A 162 -7.25 -0.59 9.95
CA LYS A 162 -8.50 -1.12 9.40
C LYS A 162 -9.43 -1.46 10.55
N ILE A 163 -10.68 -1.05 10.45
CA ILE A 163 -11.74 -1.43 11.37
C ILE A 163 -12.61 -2.42 10.61
N SER A 164 -12.79 -3.62 11.15
CA SER A 164 -13.74 -4.60 10.65
C SER A 164 -14.97 -4.57 11.54
N GLU A 165 -16.12 -4.39 10.93
CA GLU A 165 -17.43 -4.53 11.59
C GLU A 165 -17.84 -5.99 11.72
#